data_4a6e7262218348426571b1db4d73e80c
#
_entry.id   4a6e7262218348426571b1db4d73e80c
#
_cell.length_a   1.000
_cell.length_b   1.000
_cell.length_c   1.000
_cell.angle_alpha   90.00
_cell.angle_beta   90.00
_cell.angle_gamma   90.00
#
_symmetry.space_group_name_H-M   'P 1'
#
loop_
_entity.id
_entity.type
_entity.pdbx_description
1 polymer ?
#
loop_
_entity_poly.entity_id
_entity_poly.type
_entity_poly.pdbx_seq_one_letter_code
_entity_poly.pdbx_strand_id
1 'polypeptide(L)' 'MVEVVCATPERVVTLCAAGGVPFWNVRWLTAERLRFTTTRSGERRLREIMAELDAEVSVVERSGAP' A
#
# COMPACT_ATOMS: atom_id res chain seq x y z
N MET A 1 -3.76 -8.26 -0.68
CA MET A 1 -4.10 -7.10 0.16
C MET A 1 -2.87 -6.63 0.91
N VAL A 2 -2.70 -5.35 1.02
CA VAL A 2 -1.54 -4.75 1.67
C VAL A 2 -2.02 -3.80 2.75
N GLU A 3 -1.28 -3.75 3.84
CA GLU A 3 -1.52 -2.76 4.87
C GLU A 3 -0.30 -1.84 4.93
N VAL A 4 -0.55 -0.55 4.89
CA VAL A 4 0.49 0.46 4.98
C VAL A 4 0.35 1.19 6.31
N VAL A 5 1.43 1.22 7.07
CA VAL A 5 1.49 1.97 8.33
C VAL A 5 2.50 3.09 8.14
N CYS A 6 2.02 4.32 8.23
CA CYS A 6 2.84 5.47 7.91
C CYS A 6 2.22 6.70 8.56
N ALA A 7 3.05 7.67 8.92
CA ALA A 7 2.55 8.91 9.51
C ALA A 7 1.70 9.71 8.52
N THR A 8 1.98 9.56 7.23
CA THR A 8 1.24 10.25 6.17
C THR A 8 0.84 9.27 5.06
N PRO A 9 -0.13 8.39 5.32
CA PRO A 9 -0.51 7.37 4.32
C PRO A 9 -1.02 7.94 3.01
N GLU A 10 -1.63 9.10 3.05
CA GLU A 10 -2.11 9.78 1.83
C GLU A 10 -0.98 10.07 0.87
N ARG A 11 0.22 10.30 1.36
CA ARG A 11 1.39 10.49 0.52
C ARG A 11 1.72 9.22 -0.24
N VAL A 12 1.55 8.08 0.43
CA VAL A 12 1.76 6.78 -0.20
C VAL A 12 0.77 6.59 -1.33
N VAL A 13 -0.49 6.92 -1.11
CA VAL A 13 -1.52 6.82 -2.14
C VAL A 13 -1.16 7.68 -3.34
N THR A 14 -0.72 8.90 -3.09
CA THR A 14 -0.31 9.82 -4.15
C THR A 14 0.86 9.26 -4.95
N LEU A 15 1.85 8.72 -4.26
CA LEU A 15 3.02 8.15 -4.93
C LEU A 15 2.68 6.88 -5.69
N CYS A 16 1.75 6.08 -5.18
CA CYS A 16 1.28 4.90 -5.90
C CYS A 16 0.61 5.31 -7.20
N ALA A 17 -0.22 6.32 -7.15
CA ALA A 17 -0.90 6.80 -8.35
C ALA A 17 0.11 7.36 -9.35
N ALA A 18 1.08 8.13 -8.88
CA ALA A 18 2.10 8.71 -9.74
C ALA A 18 3.03 7.64 -10.32
N GLY A 19 3.28 6.58 -9.58
CA GLY A 19 4.14 5.50 -10.02
C GLY A 19 3.45 4.44 -10.85
N GLY A 20 2.17 4.60 -11.11
CA GLY A 20 1.41 3.62 -11.90
C GLY A 20 1.08 2.35 -11.15
N VAL A 21 1.10 2.38 -9.83
CA VAL A 21 0.73 1.22 -9.02
C VAL A 21 -0.78 1.09 -8.99
N PRO A 22 -1.35 -0.01 -9.50
CA PRO A 22 -2.79 -0.20 -9.42
C PRO A 22 -3.20 -0.53 -7.99
N PHE A 23 -4.28 0.05 -7.54
CA PHE A 23 -4.81 -0.26 -6.22
C PHE A 23 -6.32 -0.03 -6.20
N TRP A 24 -7.01 -0.81 -5.37
CA TRP A 24 -8.46 -0.71 -5.23
C TRP A 24 -8.87 -1.24 -3.86
N ASN A 25 -10.15 -1.11 -3.51
CA ASN A 25 -10.68 -1.50 -2.22
C ASN A 25 -9.94 -0.83 -1.06
N VAL A 26 -9.75 0.47 -1.20
CA VAL A 26 -9.04 1.25 -0.21
C VAL A 26 -9.86 1.34 1.07
N ARG A 27 -9.22 1.07 2.21
CA ARG A 27 -9.85 1.18 3.52
C ARG A 27 -8.93 1.88 4.49
N TRP A 28 -9.45 2.89 5.12
CA TRP A 28 -8.74 3.59 6.18
C TRP A 28 -9.11 2.96 7.51
N LEU A 29 -8.14 2.34 8.17
CA LEU A 29 -8.35 1.75 9.48
C LEU A 29 -8.15 2.79 10.57
N THR A 30 -7.12 3.59 10.43
CA THR A 30 -6.84 4.73 11.29
C THR A 30 -6.22 5.83 10.43
N ALA A 31 -5.91 6.96 11.03
CA ALA A 31 -5.24 8.05 10.32
C ALA A 31 -3.86 7.64 9.82
N GLU A 32 -3.28 6.59 10.39
CA GLU A 32 -1.94 6.13 10.05
C GLU A 32 -1.93 4.73 9.45
N ARG A 33 -3.09 4.11 9.30
CA ARG A 33 -3.20 2.76 8.73
C ARG A 33 -4.14 2.75 7.56
N LEU A 34 -3.66 2.20 6.48
CA LEU A 34 -4.40 2.13 5.24
C LEU A 34 -4.27 0.73 4.66
N ARG A 35 -5.39 0.16 4.23
CA ARG A 35 -5.41 -1.12 3.52
C ARG A 35 -5.95 -0.95 2.14
N PHE A 36 -5.36 -1.68 1.21
CA PHE A 36 -5.86 -1.73 -0.15
C PHE A 36 -5.39 -3.00 -0.83
N THR A 37 -5.99 -3.29 -1.97
CA THR A 37 -5.61 -4.43 -2.79
C THR A 37 -4.79 -3.94 -3.96
N THR A 38 -3.76 -4.68 -4.30
CA THR A 38 -2.93 -4.37 -5.46
C THR A 38 -2.45 -5.67 -6.10
N THR A 39 -1.81 -5.56 -7.24
CA THR A 39 -1.21 -6.70 -7.92
C THR A 39 0.16 -7.01 -7.31
N ARG A 40 0.74 -8.15 -7.70
CA ARG A 40 2.08 -8.51 -7.27
C ARG A 40 3.11 -7.49 -7.71
N SER A 41 3.00 -7.07 -8.96
CA SER A 41 3.90 -6.04 -9.49
C SER A 41 3.74 -4.74 -8.73
N GLY A 42 2.49 -4.40 -8.42
CA GLY A 42 2.19 -3.21 -7.64
C GLY A 42 2.76 -3.27 -6.25
N GLU A 43 2.69 -4.44 -5.61
CA GLU A 43 3.24 -4.62 -4.28
C GLU A 43 4.75 -4.43 -4.28
N ARG A 44 5.43 -4.99 -5.27
CA ARG A 44 6.88 -4.83 -5.40
C ARG A 44 7.25 -3.36 -5.56
N ARG A 45 6.54 -2.67 -6.44
CA ARG A 45 6.77 -1.25 -6.67
C ARG A 45 6.49 -0.44 -5.42
N LEU A 46 5.44 -0.80 -4.72
CA LEU A 46 5.07 -0.15 -3.47
C LEU A 46 6.18 -0.26 -2.44
N ARG A 47 6.78 -1.44 -2.31
CA ARG A 47 7.87 -1.64 -1.37
C ARG A 47 9.07 -0.76 -1.69
N GLU A 48 9.35 -0.56 -2.97
CA GLU A 48 10.41 0.34 -3.39
C GLU A 48 10.12 1.77 -3.00
N ILE A 49 8.88 2.20 -3.23
CA ILE A 49 8.44 3.53 -2.87
C ILE A 49 8.51 3.75 -1.37
N MET A 50 8.03 2.77 -0.61
CA MET A 50 8.01 2.87 0.84
C MET A 50 9.40 2.88 1.44
N ALA A 51 10.34 2.18 0.82
CA ALA A 51 11.72 2.18 1.29
C ALA A 51 12.32 3.59 1.24
N GLU A 52 11.93 4.37 0.25
CA GLU A 52 12.40 5.75 0.12
C GLU A 52 11.74 6.68 1.14
N LEU A 53 10.54 6.33 1.58
CA LEU A 53 9.79 7.15 2.52
C LEU A 53 10.00 6.75 3.97
N ASP A 54 10.83 5.73 4.20
CA ASP A 54 11.07 5.23 5.55
C ASP A 54 9.76 4.81 6.23
N ALA A 55 8.90 4.17 5.48
CA ALA A 55 7.61 3.70 5.97
C ALA A 55 7.57 2.18 5.93
N GLU A 56 6.65 1.60 6.67
CA GLU A 56 6.51 0.16 6.76
C GLU A 56 5.37 -0.34 5.89
N VAL A 57 5.62 -1.43 5.18
CA VAL A 57 4.60 -2.12 4.38
C VAL A 57 4.52 -3.56 4.85
N SER A 58 3.32 -3.98 5.18
CA SER A 58 3.09 -5.37 5.56
C SER A 58 2.03 -5.97 4.66
N VAL A 59 2.27 -7.19 4.22
CA VAL A 59 1.25 -7.93 3.48
C VAL A 59 0.38 -8.61 4.52
N VAL A 60 -0.84 -8.11 4.68
CA VAL A 60 -1.75 -8.59 5.70
C VAL A 60 -2.39 -9.89 5.31
N GLU A 61 -2.77 -9.99 4.04
CA GLU A 61 -3.50 -11.16 3.58
C GLU A 61 -3.33 -11.31 2.09
N ARG A 62 -3.18 -12.54 1.65
CA ARG A 62 -3.15 -12.83 0.22
C ARG A 62 -4.57 -13.11 -0.23
N SER A 63 -5.08 -12.24 -1.04
CA SER A 63 -6.40 -12.46 -1.60
C SER A 63 -6.38 -13.66 -2.53
N GLY A 64 -7.51 -14.23 -2.73
CA GLY A 64 -7.64 -15.40 -3.59
C GLY A 64 -7.41 -16.70 -2.86
N ALA A 65 -6.95 -16.66 -1.65
CA ALA A 65 -6.91 -17.88 -0.87
C ALA A 65 -8.33 -18.28 -0.58
N PRO A 66 -8.76 -19.39 -1.05
CA PRO A 66 -10.10 -19.87 -0.74
C PRO A 66 -10.19 -20.22 0.72
#